data_315d8ddb9f8bc456f79d5db217013a07
#
_entry.id   315d8ddb9f8bc456f79d5db217013a07
#
_cell.length_a   1.000
_cell.length_b   1.000
_cell.length_c   1.000
_cell.angle_alpha   90.00
_cell.angle_beta   90.00
_cell.angle_gamma   90.00
#
_symmetry.space_group_name_H-M   'P 1'
#
loop_
_entity.id
_entity.type
_entity.pdbx_description
1 polymer ?
#
loop_
_entity_poly.entity_id
_entity_poly.type
_entity_poly.pdbx_seq_one_letter_code
_entity_poly.pdbx_strand_id
1 'polypeptide(L)'
;APKKIEEQYEKDYVHFLKTVRKCNGDKTKIICALGSMDYYFYDAMNRAVDTYRAETGDNKVYTFKYCRMSPMDPIGACGHPSELTQQKMAKELVAFIQALEKEL
;
A
#
# COMPACT_ATOMS: atom_id res chain seq x y z
N ALA A 1 3.75 -17.07 2.58
CA ALA A 1 2.36 -17.56 2.59
C ALA A 1 2.19 -18.68 1.57
N PRO A 2 1.28 -19.65 1.82
CA PRO A 2 0.95 -20.64 0.81
C PRO A 2 0.45 -19.98 -0.48
N LYS A 3 0.86 -20.53 -1.61
CA LYS A 3 0.55 -19.96 -2.92
C LYS A 3 -0.95 -19.74 -3.13
N LYS A 4 -1.80 -20.65 -2.66
CA LYS A 4 -3.26 -20.51 -2.80
C LYS A 4 -3.80 -19.32 -2.04
N ILE A 5 -3.25 -18.99 -0.88
CA ILE A 5 -3.66 -17.84 -0.09
C ILE A 5 -3.27 -16.56 -0.81
N GLU A 6 -2.06 -16.51 -1.38
CA GLU A 6 -1.62 -15.35 -2.16
C GLU A 6 -2.46 -15.14 -3.41
N GLU A 7 -2.81 -16.20 -4.12
CA GLU A 7 -3.65 -16.11 -5.32
C GLU A 7 -5.04 -15.59 -4.97
N GLN A 8 -5.63 -16.05 -3.87
CA GLN A 8 -6.92 -15.56 -3.42
C GLN A 8 -6.84 -14.09 -2.98
N TYR A 9 -5.77 -13.73 -2.26
CA TYR A 9 -5.51 -12.35 -1.87
C TYR A 9 -5.43 -11.44 -3.10
N GLU A 10 -4.71 -11.86 -4.14
CA GLU A 10 -4.58 -11.07 -5.36
C GLU A 10 -5.93 -10.83 -6.03
N LYS A 11 -6.76 -11.86 -6.15
CA LYS A 11 -8.10 -11.74 -6.75
C LYS A 11 -8.98 -10.80 -5.94
N ASP A 12 -8.98 -10.97 -4.63
CA ASP A 12 -9.78 -10.13 -3.73
C ASP A 12 -9.31 -8.68 -3.77
N TYR A 13 -8.01 -8.46 -3.87
CA TYR A 13 -7.44 -7.12 -3.91
C TYR A 13 -7.79 -6.40 -5.21
N VAL A 14 -7.74 -7.10 -6.34
CA VAL A 14 -8.17 -6.54 -7.63
C VAL A 14 -9.64 -6.11 -7.56
N HIS A 15 -10.50 -6.96 -7.01
CA HIS A 15 -11.91 -6.63 -6.84
C HIS A 15 -12.08 -5.42 -5.91
N PHE A 16 -11.33 -5.38 -4.83
CA PHE A 16 -11.32 -4.27 -3.88
C PHE A 16 -10.94 -2.95 -4.57
N LEU A 17 -9.90 -2.96 -5.40
CA LEU A 17 -9.46 -1.78 -6.13
C LEU A 17 -10.53 -1.28 -7.10
N LYS A 18 -11.23 -2.19 -7.79
CA LYS A 18 -12.34 -1.83 -8.66
C LYS A 18 -13.46 -1.14 -7.89
N THR A 19 -13.75 -1.62 -6.69
CA THR A 19 -14.76 -1.04 -5.81
C THR A 19 -14.32 0.34 -5.32
N VAL A 20 -13.09 0.49 -4.87
CA VAL A 20 -12.54 1.76 -4.41
C VAL A 20 -12.59 2.80 -5.53
N ARG A 21 -12.20 2.41 -6.74
CA ARG A 21 -12.24 3.31 -7.88
C ARG A 21 -13.66 3.76 -8.20
N LYS A 22 -14.61 2.85 -8.18
CA LYS A 22 -16.02 3.15 -8.42
C LYS A 22 -16.57 4.15 -7.40
N CYS A 23 -16.14 4.03 -6.14
CA CYS A 23 -16.63 4.89 -5.05
C CYS A 23 -15.99 6.27 -5.04
N ASN A 24 -14.80 6.44 -5.63
CA ASN A 24 -14.01 7.66 -5.52
C ASN A 24 -13.84 8.43 -6.83
N GLY A 25 -14.30 7.90 -7.95
CA GLY A 25 -14.23 8.57 -9.25
C GLY A 25 -12.89 8.38 -9.98
N ASP A 26 -12.85 8.81 -11.23
CA ASP A 26 -11.74 8.54 -12.14
C ASP A 26 -10.50 9.39 -11.91
N LYS A 27 -10.63 10.49 -11.19
CA LYS A 27 -9.53 11.45 -11.02
C LYS A 27 -8.74 11.24 -9.73
N THR A 28 -9.27 10.49 -8.79
CA THR A 28 -8.65 10.26 -7.49
C THR A 28 -7.45 9.32 -7.63
N LYS A 29 -6.31 9.68 -7.05
CA LYS A 29 -5.16 8.79 -6.96
C LYS A 29 -5.37 7.80 -5.82
N ILE A 30 -5.10 6.54 -6.08
CA ILE A 30 -5.19 5.48 -5.08
C ILE A 30 -3.77 5.05 -4.73
N ILE A 31 -3.45 5.06 -3.45
CA ILE A 31 -2.14 4.62 -2.95
C ILE A 31 -2.35 3.37 -2.11
N CYS A 32 -1.74 2.28 -2.55
CA CYS A 32 -1.76 1.01 -1.83
C CYS A 32 -0.50 0.93 -0.98
N ALA A 33 -0.66 1.05 0.32
CA ALA A 33 0.46 1.13 1.26
C ALA A 33 0.53 -0.11 2.14
N LEU A 34 1.74 -0.60 2.37
CA LEU A 34 1.98 -1.75 3.23
C LEU A 34 3.37 -1.65 3.84
N GLY A 35 3.55 -2.18 5.04
CA GLY A 35 4.86 -2.29 5.64
C GLY A 35 4.96 -1.72 7.03
N SER A 36 6.17 -1.38 7.45
CA SER A 36 6.59 -0.96 8.77
C SER A 36 6.76 -2.13 9.74
N MET A 37 5.73 -2.94 9.96
CA MET A 37 5.82 -4.10 10.84
C MET A 37 6.09 -5.40 10.06
N ASP A 38 5.46 -5.55 8.89
CA ASP A 38 5.52 -6.77 8.10
C ASP A 38 5.28 -6.46 6.63
N TYR A 39 6.03 -7.13 5.75
CA TYR A 39 5.89 -6.99 4.30
C TYR A 39 5.33 -8.27 3.67
N TYR A 40 4.64 -9.09 4.45
CA TYR A 40 4.27 -10.44 4.09
C TYR A 40 3.54 -10.56 2.75
N PHE A 41 2.61 -9.65 2.47
CA PHE A 41 1.84 -9.66 1.24
C PHE A 41 2.23 -8.56 0.25
N TYR A 42 3.38 -7.92 0.44
CA TYR A 42 3.76 -6.79 -0.40
C TYR A 42 3.88 -7.18 -1.87
N ASP A 43 4.54 -8.31 -2.17
CA ASP A 43 4.70 -8.76 -3.54
C ASP A 43 3.35 -9.16 -4.16
N ALA A 44 2.48 -9.82 -3.38
CA ALA A 44 1.14 -10.16 -3.84
C ALA A 44 0.31 -8.91 -4.12
N MET A 45 0.43 -7.88 -3.28
CA MET A 45 -0.23 -6.60 -3.50
C MET A 45 0.25 -5.95 -4.81
N ASN A 46 1.55 -5.95 -5.07
CA ASN A 46 2.10 -5.40 -6.31
C ASN A 46 1.58 -6.15 -7.53
N ARG A 47 1.53 -7.48 -7.47
CA ARG A 47 0.97 -8.29 -8.57
C ARG A 47 -0.50 -7.96 -8.79
N ALA A 48 -1.27 -7.78 -7.71
CA ALA A 48 -2.68 -7.42 -7.81
C ALA A 48 -2.85 -6.04 -8.46
N VAL A 49 -2.03 -5.07 -8.09
CA VAL A 49 -2.07 -3.74 -8.69
C VAL A 49 -1.73 -3.81 -10.18
N ASP A 50 -0.72 -4.60 -10.55
CA ASP A 50 -0.34 -4.79 -11.96
C ASP A 50 -1.49 -5.42 -12.76
N THR A 51 -2.15 -6.42 -12.19
CA THR A 51 -3.32 -7.07 -12.82
C THR A 51 -4.46 -6.07 -12.99
N TYR A 52 -4.74 -5.29 -11.96
CA TYR A 52 -5.78 -4.26 -12.01
C TYR A 52 -5.51 -3.25 -13.12
N ARG A 53 -4.26 -2.76 -13.21
CA ARG A 53 -3.87 -1.81 -14.24
C ARG A 53 -4.02 -2.40 -15.65
N ALA A 54 -3.62 -3.66 -15.80
CA ALA A 54 -3.73 -4.35 -17.09
C ALA A 54 -5.19 -4.54 -17.52
N GLU A 55 -6.07 -4.86 -16.57
CA GLU A 55 -7.48 -5.08 -16.86
C GLU A 55 -8.26 -3.79 -17.12
N THR A 56 -7.91 -2.70 -16.45
CA THR A 56 -8.70 -1.47 -16.47
C THR A 56 -8.06 -0.32 -17.21
N GLY A 57 -6.73 -0.35 -17.41
CA GLY A 57 -6.00 0.78 -17.97
C GLY A 57 -5.84 1.95 -17.01
N ASP A 58 -6.22 1.79 -15.74
CA ASP A 58 -6.14 2.85 -14.72
C ASP A 58 -4.70 3.00 -14.23
N ASN A 59 -4.07 4.13 -14.57
CA ASN A 59 -2.68 4.43 -14.18
C ASN A 59 -2.58 5.29 -12.92
N LYS A 60 -3.68 5.59 -12.26
CA LYS A 60 -3.71 6.41 -11.05
C LYS A 60 -3.77 5.57 -9.78
N VAL A 61 -3.16 4.40 -9.82
CA VAL A 61 -3.01 3.50 -8.67
C VAL A 61 -1.53 3.28 -8.46
N TYR A 62 -1.07 3.51 -7.24
CA TYR A 62 0.34 3.47 -6.88
C TYR A 62 0.54 2.52 -5.70
N THR A 63 1.74 1.96 -5.60
CA THR A 63 2.13 1.16 -4.44
C THR A 63 3.16 1.93 -3.62
N PHE A 64 3.10 1.78 -2.31
CA PHE A 64 4.02 2.42 -1.38
C PHE A 64 4.40 1.45 -0.28
N LYS A 65 5.69 1.38 0.02
CA LYS A 65 6.23 0.51 1.06
C LYS A 65 6.92 1.37 2.09
N TYR A 66 6.41 1.35 3.33
CA TYR A 66 7.06 2.04 4.42
C TYR A 66 8.42 1.41 4.72
N CYS A 67 9.36 2.22 5.22
CA CYS A 67 10.63 1.68 5.69
C CYS A 67 10.37 0.69 6.83
N ARG A 68 11.07 -0.44 6.81
CA ARG A 68 10.91 -1.47 7.82
C ARG A 68 11.26 -0.91 9.20
N MET A 69 10.40 -1.16 10.18
CA MET A 69 10.65 -0.78 11.56
C MET A 69 11.90 -1.51 12.06
N SER A 70 12.91 -0.76 12.52
CA SER A 70 14.13 -1.33 13.05
C SER A 70 13.97 -1.68 14.53
N PRO A 71 14.87 -2.53 15.09
CA PRO A 71 14.86 -2.79 16.54
C PRO A 71 15.06 -1.54 17.38
N MET A 72 15.60 -0.47 16.81
CA MET A 72 15.84 0.80 17.50
C MET A 72 14.62 1.72 17.49
N ASP A 73 13.62 1.43 16.65
CA ASP A 73 12.41 2.26 16.60
C ASP A 73 11.53 1.99 17.82
N PRO A 74 10.93 3.04 18.41
CA PRO A 74 10.05 2.85 19.56
C PRO A 74 8.83 1.98 19.23
N ILE A 75 8.48 1.09 20.16
CA ILE A 75 7.34 0.19 20.04
C ILE A 75 6.28 0.60 21.06
N GLY A 76 5.04 0.69 20.61
CA GLY A 76 3.89 0.94 21.47
C GLY A 76 3.31 -0.35 22.06
N ALA A 77 2.06 -0.27 22.52
CA ALA A 77 1.39 -1.42 23.11
C ALA A 77 1.23 -2.58 22.13
N CYS A 78 1.36 -3.81 22.63
CA CYS A 78 1.17 -5.05 21.85
C CYS A 78 2.08 -5.18 20.62
N GLY A 79 3.29 -4.60 20.68
CA GLY A 79 4.25 -4.69 19.58
C GLY A 79 3.94 -3.80 18.39
N HIS A 80 2.92 -2.97 18.46
CA HIS A 80 2.60 -2.02 17.41
C HIS A 80 3.53 -0.79 17.47
N PRO A 81 3.71 -0.06 16.36
CA PRO A 81 4.53 1.15 16.37
C PRO A 81 4.05 2.16 17.41
N SER A 82 5.00 2.80 18.09
CA SER A 82 4.69 3.90 19.00
C SER A 82 4.23 5.12 18.22
N GLU A 83 3.75 6.14 18.93
CA GLU A 83 3.39 7.41 18.33
C GLU A 83 4.54 8.02 17.53
N LEU A 84 5.77 7.96 18.06
CA LEU A 84 6.96 8.48 17.38
C LEU A 84 7.23 7.74 16.07
N THR A 85 7.11 6.41 16.08
CA THR A 85 7.29 5.59 14.88
C THR A 85 6.18 5.88 13.87
N GLN A 86 4.94 6.08 14.33
CA GLN A 86 3.82 6.45 13.47
C GLN A 86 4.03 7.82 12.82
N GLN A 87 4.61 8.78 13.55
CA GLN A 87 4.98 10.07 12.97
C GLN A 87 6.02 9.93 11.87
N LYS A 88 7.00 9.04 12.05
CA LYS A 88 7.99 8.72 11.02
C LYS A 88 7.33 8.16 9.77
N MET A 89 6.39 7.24 9.93
CA MET A 89 5.63 6.67 8.83
C MET A 89 4.82 7.75 8.10
N ALA A 90 4.18 8.64 8.83
CA ALA A 90 3.42 9.74 8.23
C ALA A 90 4.31 10.66 7.39
N LYS A 91 5.53 10.96 7.85
CA LYS A 91 6.47 11.77 7.09
C LYS A 91 6.88 11.08 5.78
N GLU A 92 7.09 9.77 5.81
CA GLU A 92 7.41 9.00 4.61
C GLU A 92 6.28 9.07 3.59
N LEU A 93 5.04 8.90 4.04
CA LEU A 93 3.87 8.94 3.18
C LEU A 93 3.67 10.35 2.58
N VAL A 94 3.82 11.39 3.39
CA VAL A 94 3.70 12.76 2.91
C VAL A 94 4.75 13.05 1.83
N ALA A 95 5.99 12.62 2.02
CA ALA A 95 7.05 12.79 1.02
C ALA A 95 6.70 12.08 -0.29
N PHE A 96 6.13 10.87 -0.22
CA PHE A 96 5.70 10.12 -1.38
C PHE A 96 4.58 10.85 -2.14
N ILE A 97 3.59 11.36 -1.42
CA ILE A 97 2.47 12.11 -2.01
C ILE A 97 2.99 13.37 -2.70
N GLN A 98 3.90 14.09 -2.07
CA GLN A 98 4.50 15.29 -2.66
C GLN A 98 5.27 14.98 -3.94
N ALA A 99 5.99 13.84 -3.96
CA ALA A 99 6.69 13.40 -5.16
C ALA A 99 5.71 13.08 -6.30
N LEU A 100 4.58 12.44 -5.99
CA LEU A 100 3.54 12.16 -6.99
C LEU A 100 2.94 13.44 -7.56
N GLU A 101 2.73 14.45 -6.74
CA GLU A 101 2.18 15.72 -7.18
C GLU A 101 3.11 16.45 -8.16
N LYS A 102 4.42 16.30 -8.00
CA LYS A 102 5.41 16.90 -8.90
C LYS A 102 5.44 16.25 -10.28
N GLU A 103 4.98 15.02 -10.41
CA GLU A 103 4.95 14.33 -11.70
C GLU A 103 3.78 14.75 -12.58
N LEU A 104 2.91 15.56 -12.04
CA LEU A 104 1.79 16.13 -12.79
C LEU A 104 2.21 17.46 -13.42
#